data_199a4abdb1ecbb61049c8be01e2ff081
#
_entry.id   199a4abdb1ecbb61049c8be01e2ff081
#
_cell.length_a   1.000
_cell.length_b   1.000
_cell.length_c   1.000
_cell.angle_alpha   90.00
_cell.angle_beta   90.00
_cell.angle_gamma   90.00
#
_symmetry.space_group_name_H-M   'P 1'
#
loop_
_entity.id
_entity.type
_entity.pdbx_description
1 polymer ?
#
loop_
_entity_poly.entity_id
_entity_poly.type
_entity_poly.pdbx_seq_one_letter_code
_entity_poly.pdbx_strand_id
1 'polypeptide(L)'
;MKKILELIADEMKAAFAGCGYEEAYAKVVLSNRPDLCEYQCNGAMAAAKAYKKKPIDIASDVVAKLKEQCGARAAAGETPVFLDEDINAVMPGFINLRVNPQYLAEYMEGMTQAPKLGLDETGHGETIIVDYGGANVAKPLHVGHLRSAVIGESIRRMGNFLGYHMVGDVHLGDWGLQMGLIIEELRDRKPELVYFDESYTGEYPAEPPFTISELEDIYPTASKKSKEDESFKERAQTATFKLQNGYAPFTAIWKHIMNVSLADLKRNYGNLDVHFDLWKGESDAEPYIPWLIQDLQDKGLAYESQGALVVDITEPTDSKELPPCIVRKSDGAALYATSDLGTILEREKDFAPVKYIYITDKRQELHFTQVFRVAKKAGYVKPETPMIHIGFGTMNGRDGKPFKTRDGGVMRLEHLIADIDEAVYARIMENRTVSEDEARETAKVVGLAALKYGDLSNQAAKDYVFDLERFISFEGNTGPYILYTIVRIKSILGKYLDQKQEETAASAILAPSGSGEKALMLELAKYNEVMENAFHLSLDPDRALSNAFNSFYHDTRILAEEDKARQASWIRLITLVKDVLTTCIQVLGFEAPERM
;
A
#
# COMPACT_ATOMS: atom_id res chain seq x y z
N MET A 1 6.08 1.16 21.81
CA MET A 1 5.91 0.07 22.82
C MET A 1 6.55 -1.20 22.28
N LYS A 2 7.36 -1.94 23.07
CA LYS A 2 7.98 -3.19 22.57
C LYS A 2 6.90 -4.19 22.11
N LYS A 3 7.14 -4.85 21.00
CA LYS A 3 6.26 -5.92 20.48
C LYS A 3 6.25 -7.09 21.47
N ILE A 4 5.13 -7.78 21.57
CA ILE A 4 5.03 -8.92 22.50
C ILE A 4 6.04 -10.02 22.15
N LEU A 5 6.31 -10.26 20.87
CA LEU A 5 7.31 -11.23 20.44
C LEU A 5 8.73 -10.82 20.86
N GLU A 6 9.06 -9.52 20.84
CA GLU A 6 10.34 -9.01 21.31
C GLU A 6 10.50 -9.19 22.83
N LEU A 7 9.44 -8.91 23.59
CA LEU A 7 9.43 -9.13 25.05
C LEU A 7 9.67 -10.60 25.38
N ILE A 8 9.00 -11.51 24.69
CA ILE A 8 9.20 -12.95 24.83
C ILE A 8 10.62 -13.37 24.43
N ALA A 9 11.15 -12.82 23.33
CA ALA A 9 12.50 -13.10 22.87
C ALA A 9 13.57 -12.61 23.87
N ASP A 10 13.36 -11.48 24.52
CA ASP A 10 14.28 -10.94 25.52
C ASP A 10 14.33 -11.85 26.78
N GLU A 11 13.18 -12.36 27.25
CA GLU A 11 13.16 -13.36 28.33
C GLU A 11 13.91 -14.64 27.94
N MET A 12 13.72 -15.12 26.71
CA MET A 12 14.41 -16.30 26.21
C MET A 12 15.93 -16.07 26.07
N LYS A 13 16.37 -14.91 25.57
CA LYS A 13 17.81 -14.57 25.49
C LYS A 13 18.45 -14.59 26.87
N ALA A 14 17.80 -13.94 27.85
CA ALA A 14 18.28 -13.94 29.22
C ALA A 14 18.36 -15.37 29.81
N ALA A 15 17.40 -16.25 29.49
CA ALA A 15 17.41 -17.64 29.94
C ALA A 15 18.55 -18.45 29.29
N PHE A 16 18.77 -18.33 27.98
CA PHE A 16 19.91 -18.97 27.30
C PHE A 16 21.24 -18.50 27.87
N ALA A 17 21.45 -17.19 27.99
CA ALA A 17 22.65 -16.59 28.57
C ALA A 17 22.88 -17.07 30.02
N GLY A 18 21.80 -17.11 30.82
CA GLY A 18 21.84 -17.59 32.22
C GLY A 18 22.23 -19.07 32.36
N CYS A 19 22.04 -19.88 31.30
CA CYS A 19 22.50 -21.26 31.21
C CYS A 19 23.90 -21.41 30.60
N GLY A 20 24.55 -20.31 30.20
CA GLY A 20 25.84 -20.32 29.50
C GLY A 20 25.73 -20.68 28.00
N TYR A 21 24.56 -20.53 27.41
CA TYR A 21 24.33 -20.71 25.97
C TYR A 21 24.28 -19.33 25.28
N GLU A 22 24.68 -19.28 24.00
CA GLU A 22 24.63 -18.06 23.22
C GLU A 22 23.18 -17.58 22.98
N GLU A 23 22.93 -16.29 23.16
CA GLU A 23 21.64 -15.65 22.91
C GLU A 23 21.13 -15.79 21.47
N ALA A 24 22.05 -16.00 20.51
CA ALA A 24 21.71 -16.21 19.10
C ALA A 24 20.78 -17.42 18.86
N TYR A 25 20.76 -18.39 19.79
CA TYR A 25 19.85 -19.52 19.75
C TYR A 25 18.45 -19.23 20.30
N ALA A 26 18.24 -18.12 21.00
CA ALA A 26 16.94 -17.75 21.59
C ALA A 26 15.92 -17.22 20.56
N LYS A 27 15.76 -17.90 19.43
CA LYS A 27 14.83 -17.52 18.37
C LYS A 27 13.43 -18.02 18.70
N VAL A 28 12.53 -17.09 19.01
CA VAL A 28 11.11 -17.37 19.26
C VAL A 28 10.30 -17.05 18.01
N VAL A 29 9.34 -17.90 17.71
CA VAL A 29 8.40 -17.74 16.60
C VAL A 29 6.98 -18.04 17.06
N LEU A 30 5.98 -17.57 16.33
CA LEU A 30 4.60 -18.00 16.50
C LEU A 30 4.51 -19.50 16.26
N SER A 31 3.74 -20.21 17.09
CA SER A 31 3.54 -21.64 16.95
C SER A 31 2.65 -21.96 15.75
N ASN A 32 3.04 -22.97 14.97
CA ASN A 32 2.19 -23.55 13.93
C ASN A 32 1.08 -24.48 14.52
N ARG A 33 1.11 -24.71 15.83
CA ARG A 33 0.19 -25.55 16.58
C ARG A 33 -0.37 -24.76 17.77
N PRO A 34 -1.27 -23.78 17.53
CA PRO A 34 -1.84 -22.93 18.59
C PRO A 34 -2.63 -23.72 19.63
N ASP A 35 -3.06 -24.94 19.31
CA ASP A 35 -3.64 -25.90 20.23
C ASP A 35 -2.66 -26.36 21.32
N LEU A 36 -1.35 -26.43 21.02
CA LEU A 36 -0.30 -26.87 21.92
C LEU A 36 0.39 -25.70 22.64
N CYS A 37 0.71 -24.64 21.93
CA CYS A 37 1.36 -23.44 22.48
C CYS A 37 1.14 -22.24 21.59
N GLU A 38 1.32 -21.03 22.12
CA GLU A 38 1.17 -19.76 21.39
C GLU A 38 2.48 -19.37 20.67
N TYR A 39 3.60 -19.58 21.35
CA TYR A 39 4.95 -19.32 20.85
C TYR A 39 5.84 -20.53 21.05
N GLN A 40 6.89 -20.62 20.24
CA GLN A 40 7.83 -21.74 20.29
C GLN A 40 9.27 -21.26 20.06
N CYS A 41 10.22 -21.80 20.83
CA CYS A 41 11.64 -21.65 20.57
C CYS A 41 12.25 -22.98 20.17
N ASN A 42 12.96 -23.00 19.03
CA ASN A 42 13.60 -24.20 18.47
C ASN A 42 15.13 -24.16 18.67
N GLY A 43 15.66 -23.18 19.40
CA GLY A 43 17.08 -22.90 19.51
C GLY A 43 17.90 -24.01 20.15
N ALA A 44 17.30 -24.79 21.04
CA ALA A 44 17.98 -25.93 21.67
C ALA A 44 18.45 -26.99 20.64
N MET A 45 17.69 -27.20 19.57
CA MET A 45 18.10 -28.11 18.49
C MET A 45 19.30 -27.58 17.71
N ALA A 46 19.34 -26.27 17.44
CA ALA A 46 20.47 -25.64 16.78
C ALA A 46 21.73 -25.61 17.66
N ALA A 47 21.56 -25.36 18.98
CA ALA A 47 22.65 -25.33 19.95
C ALA A 47 23.26 -26.70 20.25
N ALA A 48 22.52 -27.79 20.08
CA ALA A 48 22.92 -29.16 20.47
C ALA A 48 24.30 -29.58 19.94
N LYS A 49 24.60 -29.25 18.67
CA LYS A 49 25.89 -29.56 18.05
C LYS A 49 27.03 -28.75 18.65
N ALA A 50 26.82 -27.46 18.90
CA ALA A 50 27.83 -26.54 19.44
C ALA A 50 28.21 -26.92 20.88
N TYR A 51 27.22 -27.27 21.70
CA TYR A 51 27.42 -27.60 23.12
C TYR A 51 27.57 -29.09 23.39
N LYS A 52 27.51 -29.95 22.37
CA LYS A 52 27.62 -31.44 22.48
C LYS A 52 26.66 -32.01 23.53
N LYS A 53 25.46 -31.48 23.61
CA LYS A 53 24.38 -31.90 24.49
C LYS A 53 23.17 -32.36 23.67
N LYS A 54 22.30 -33.17 24.26
CA LYS A 54 21.02 -33.51 23.63
C LYS A 54 20.13 -32.25 23.59
N PRO A 55 19.39 -32.00 22.48
CA PRO A 55 18.51 -30.84 22.39
C PRO A 55 17.52 -30.71 23.56
N ILE A 56 16.96 -31.83 24.01
CA ILE A 56 16.00 -31.83 25.11
C ILE A 56 16.64 -31.44 26.45
N ASP A 57 17.92 -31.79 26.67
CA ASP A 57 18.62 -31.40 27.90
C ASP A 57 18.86 -29.87 27.92
N ILE A 58 19.26 -29.30 26.77
CA ILE A 58 19.40 -27.84 26.62
C ILE A 58 18.04 -27.15 26.81
N ALA A 59 16.97 -27.67 26.19
CA ALA A 59 15.64 -27.13 26.35
C ALA A 59 15.18 -27.17 27.83
N SER A 60 15.49 -28.26 28.55
CA SER A 60 15.15 -28.40 29.97
C SER A 60 15.93 -27.43 30.85
N ASP A 61 17.24 -27.23 30.59
CA ASP A 61 18.07 -26.24 31.28
C ASP A 61 17.46 -24.83 31.12
N VAL A 62 17.15 -24.46 29.89
CA VAL A 62 16.57 -23.13 29.55
C VAL A 62 15.19 -22.96 30.18
N VAL A 63 14.33 -23.96 30.14
CA VAL A 63 13.00 -23.93 30.79
C VAL A 63 13.14 -23.73 32.31
N ALA A 64 14.05 -24.45 32.97
CA ALA A 64 14.28 -24.27 34.38
C ALA A 64 14.74 -22.83 34.73
N LYS A 65 15.65 -22.28 33.92
CA LYS A 65 16.13 -20.91 34.07
C LYS A 65 15.04 -19.86 33.82
N LEU A 66 14.21 -20.08 32.79
CA LEU A 66 13.09 -19.19 32.48
C LEU A 66 12.06 -19.16 33.64
N LYS A 67 11.75 -20.32 34.24
CA LYS A 67 10.89 -20.41 35.41
C LYS A 67 11.48 -19.67 36.61
N GLU A 68 12.79 -19.81 36.87
CA GLU A 68 13.50 -19.04 37.90
C GLU A 68 13.35 -17.52 37.68
N GLN A 69 13.52 -17.05 36.43
CA GLN A 69 13.36 -15.63 36.10
C GLN A 69 11.92 -15.14 36.30
N CYS A 70 10.92 -15.91 35.90
CA CYS A 70 9.51 -15.60 36.13
C CYS A 70 9.18 -15.53 37.60
N GLY A 71 9.70 -16.48 38.40
CA GLY A 71 9.56 -16.49 39.86
C GLY A 71 10.21 -15.27 40.53
N ALA A 72 11.38 -14.84 40.06
CA ALA A 72 12.05 -13.64 40.57
C ALA A 72 11.25 -12.35 40.25
N ARG A 73 10.66 -12.22 39.08
CA ARG A 73 9.77 -11.10 38.76
C ARG A 73 8.52 -11.08 39.63
N ALA A 74 7.88 -12.22 39.81
CA ALA A 74 6.71 -12.33 40.69
C ALA A 74 7.05 -11.96 42.14
N ALA A 75 8.22 -12.37 42.65
CA ALA A 75 8.70 -12.00 43.95
C ALA A 75 9.01 -10.49 44.10
N ALA A 76 9.36 -9.83 43.00
CA ALA A 76 9.54 -8.37 42.92
C ALA A 76 8.22 -7.59 42.78
N GLY A 77 7.08 -8.27 42.68
CA GLY A 77 5.76 -7.65 42.51
C GLY A 77 5.45 -7.28 41.05
N GLU A 78 6.23 -7.80 40.09
CA GLU A 78 6.00 -7.63 38.66
C GLU A 78 5.21 -8.83 38.10
N THR A 79 4.34 -8.59 37.14
CA THR A 79 3.66 -9.67 36.44
C THR A 79 4.62 -10.36 35.46
N PRO A 80 4.93 -11.66 35.64
CA PRO A 80 5.83 -12.37 34.75
C PRO A 80 5.17 -12.63 33.38
N VAL A 81 5.98 -12.71 32.32
CA VAL A 81 5.51 -12.97 30.94
C VAL A 81 4.86 -14.34 30.83
N PHE A 82 5.32 -15.32 31.61
CA PHE A 82 4.82 -16.69 31.63
C PHE A 82 4.52 -17.14 33.07
N LEU A 83 3.62 -18.11 33.20
CA LEU A 83 3.43 -18.91 34.39
C LEU A 83 4.26 -20.19 34.26
N ASP A 84 4.63 -20.81 35.39
CA ASP A 84 5.47 -22.01 35.41
C ASP A 84 4.89 -23.19 34.63
N GLU A 85 3.56 -23.37 34.68
CA GLU A 85 2.83 -24.41 33.91
C GLU A 85 2.80 -24.17 32.42
N ASP A 86 3.03 -22.93 31.99
CA ASP A 86 2.95 -22.49 30.59
C ASP A 86 4.30 -22.56 29.85
N ILE A 87 5.37 -23.02 30.53
CA ILE A 87 6.73 -23.16 29.98
C ILE A 87 7.11 -24.63 29.94
N ASN A 88 7.22 -25.21 28.76
CA ASN A 88 7.42 -26.66 28.62
C ASN A 88 8.52 -27.02 27.61
N ALA A 89 9.47 -27.88 28.03
CA ALA A 89 10.40 -28.53 27.13
C ALA A 89 9.74 -29.79 26.52
N VAL A 90 9.74 -29.89 25.20
CA VAL A 90 9.08 -30.98 24.45
C VAL A 90 10.07 -31.59 23.46
N MET A 91 10.05 -32.95 23.36
CA MET A 91 10.90 -33.66 22.42
C MET A 91 10.72 -33.19 20.97
N PRO A 92 11.79 -33.09 20.16
CA PRO A 92 13.18 -33.43 20.49
C PRO A 92 13.98 -32.34 21.19
N GLY A 93 13.45 -31.13 21.41
CA GLY A 93 14.12 -29.97 21.99
C GLY A 93 13.38 -28.67 21.74
N PHE A 94 12.06 -28.73 21.58
CA PHE A 94 11.20 -27.57 21.51
C PHE A 94 10.95 -26.97 22.89
N ILE A 95 10.88 -25.66 22.97
CA ILE A 95 10.39 -24.96 24.16
C ILE A 95 9.05 -24.32 23.76
N ASN A 96 7.97 -24.84 24.32
CA ASN A 96 6.61 -24.37 24.09
C ASN A 96 6.24 -23.35 25.17
N LEU A 97 5.64 -22.24 24.75
CA LEU A 97 5.35 -21.08 25.58
C LEU A 97 3.90 -20.64 25.42
N ARG A 98 3.23 -20.32 26.54
CA ARG A 98 1.95 -19.61 26.58
C ARG A 98 2.09 -18.35 27.42
N VAL A 99 1.57 -17.24 26.92
CA VAL A 99 1.65 -15.95 27.63
C VAL A 99 0.73 -15.98 28.84
N ASN A 100 1.25 -15.48 29.96
CA ASN A 100 0.48 -15.28 31.17
C ASN A 100 -0.75 -14.39 30.87
N PRO A 101 -1.98 -14.86 31.18
CA PRO A 101 -3.21 -14.10 30.92
C PRO A 101 -3.23 -12.70 31.55
N GLN A 102 -2.67 -12.54 32.76
CA GLN A 102 -2.59 -11.25 33.42
C GLN A 102 -1.61 -10.30 32.72
N TYR A 103 -0.45 -10.81 32.31
CA TYR A 103 0.53 -10.04 31.53
C TYR A 103 -0.05 -9.55 30.20
N LEU A 104 -0.83 -10.41 29.52
CA LEU A 104 -1.50 -10.07 28.27
C LEU A 104 -2.54 -8.96 28.49
N ALA A 105 -3.31 -8.99 29.56
CA ALA A 105 -4.25 -7.93 29.92
C ALA A 105 -3.55 -6.59 30.18
N GLU A 106 -2.43 -6.60 30.89
CA GLU A 106 -1.61 -5.41 31.14
C GLU A 106 -1.00 -4.86 29.84
N TYR A 107 -0.61 -5.75 28.92
CA TYR A 107 -0.15 -5.36 27.59
C TYR A 107 -1.27 -4.66 26.79
N MET A 108 -2.49 -5.22 26.79
CA MET A 108 -3.66 -4.58 26.17
C MET A 108 -3.97 -3.22 26.78
N GLU A 109 -3.91 -3.10 28.10
CA GLU A 109 -4.09 -1.84 28.81
C GLU A 109 -3.02 -0.81 28.38
N GLY A 110 -1.77 -1.24 28.26
CA GLY A 110 -0.68 -0.41 27.72
C GLY A 110 -0.96 0.10 26.31
N MET A 111 -1.53 -0.74 25.43
CA MET A 111 -1.92 -0.33 24.08
C MET A 111 -3.00 0.77 24.11
N THR A 112 -3.99 0.69 24.99
CA THR A 112 -5.07 1.71 25.08
C THR A 112 -4.57 3.08 25.50
N GLN A 113 -3.46 3.14 26.23
CA GLN A 113 -2.88 4.37 26.79
C GLN A 113 -1.77 4.95 25.91
N ALA A 114 -1.15 4.13 25.07
CA ALA A 114 -0.04 4.54 24.24
C ALA A 114 -0.48 5.29 22.99
N PRO A 115 0.26 6.32 22.53
CA PRO A 115 0.03 6.92 21.22
C PRO A 115 0.07 5.86 20.12
N LYS A 116 -0.77 6.02 19.10
CA LYS A 116 -0.87 5.09 17.96
C LYS A 116 -1.02 3.62 18.38
N LEU A 117 -1.68 3.38 19.52
CA LEU A 117 -1.89 2.04 20.10
C LEU A 117 -0.58 1.28 20.35
N GLY A 118 0.48 2.02 20.68
CA GLY A 118 1.80 1.51 21.00
C GLY A 118 2.73 1.28 19.81
N LEU A 119 2.33 1.66 18.60
CA LEU A 119 3.20 1.63 17.43
C LEU A 119 4.25 2.73 17.52
N ASP A 120 5.51 2.37 17.38
CA ASP A 120 6.63 3.32 17.38
C ASP A 120 6.77 4.00 16.01
N GLU A 121 7.12 5.29 16.02
CA GLU A 121 7.45 6.01 14.81
C GLU A 121 8.88 5.69 14.38
N THR A 122 9.03 5.01 13.25
CA THR A 122 10.33 4.62 12.71
C THR A 122 10.87 5.59 11.67
N GLY A 123 10.00 6.47 11.15
CA GLY A 123 10.31 7.35 10.01
C GLY A 123 11.07 8.62 10.37
N HIS A 124 10.95 9.12 11.60
CA HIS A 124 11.66 10.31 12.11
C HIS A 124 11.60 11.54 11.19
N GLY A 125 10.55 11.68 10.37
CA GLY A 125 10.39 12.76 9.40
C GLY A 125 11.23 12.63 8.13
N GLU A 126 11.94 11.52 7.93
CA GLU A 126 12.70 11.27 6.71
C GLU A 126 11.79 11.19 5.49
N THR A 127 12.23 11.78 4.37
CA THR A 127 11.43 11.84 3.14
C THR A 127 11.57 10.58 2.30
N ILE A 128 10.42 10.04 1.87
CA ILE A 128 10.32 8.93 0.90
C ILE A 128 9.48 9.39 -0.28
N ILE A 129 9.97 9.22 -1.50
CA ILE A 129 9.20 9.45 -2.72
C ILE A 129 8.45 8.17 -3.08
N VAL A 130 7.14 8.32 -3.33
CA VAL A 130 6.30 7.24 -3.86
C VAL A 130 5.72 7.68 -5.20
N ASP A 131 6.13 7.02 -6.26
CA ASP A 131 5.67 7.24 -7.63
C ASP A 131 4.58 6.20 -7.96
N TYR A 132 3.35 6.67 -8.18
CA TYR A 132 2.20 5.80 -8.40
C TYR A 132 1.08 6.52 -9.17
N GLY A 133 0.10 5.75 -9.64
CA GLY A 133 -1.00 6.26 -10.46
C GLY A 133 -0.67 6.22 -11.96
N GLY A 134 0.39 6.88 -12.40
CA GLY A 134 0.97 6.73 -13.75
C GLY A 134 0.01 7.01 -14.90
N ALA A 135 -0.85 8.04 -14.78
CA ALA A 135 -1.84 8.38 -15.79
C ALA A 135 -1.23 9.11 -16.97
N ASN A 136 -1.75 8.84 -18.16
CA ASN A 136 -1.48 9.67 -19.34
C ASN A 136 -2.57 10.72 -19.47
N VAL A 137 -2.18 11.96 -19.79
CA VAL A 137 -3.14 13.02 -20.10
C VAL A 137 -3.94 12.67 -21.36
N ALA A 138 -5.13 13.25 -21.51
CA ALA A 138 -6.06 12.99 -22.61
C ALA A 138 -6.54 11.53 -22.72
N LYS A 139 -6.40 10.75 -21.68
CA LYS A 139 -6.94 9.39 -21.58
C LYS A 139 -7.75 9.24 -20.30
N PRO A 140 -8.93 8.58 -20.36
CA PRO A 140 -9.67 8.28 -19.14
C PRO A 140 -8.89 7.29 -18.27
N LEU A 141 -9.05 7.40 -16.97
CA LEU A 141 -8.60 6.36 -16.08
C LEU A 141 -9.41 5.08 -16.32
N HIS A 142 -8.70 3.99 -16.42
CA HIS A 142 -9.29 2.66 -16.58
C HIS A 142 -8.82 1.73 -15.45
N VAL A 143 -9.43 0.56 -15.36
CA VAL A 143 -9.14 -0.43 -14.31
C VAL A 143 -7.65 -0.80 -14.20
N GLY A 144 -6.85 -0.62 -15.26
CA GLY A 144 -5.40 -0.83 -15.22
C GLY A 144 -4.64 0.17 -14.34
N HIS A 145 -5.22 1.36 -14.07
CA HIS A 145 -4.63 2.37 -13.17
C HIS A 145 -5.01 2.13 -11.70
N LEU A 146 -6.06 1.35 -11.44
CA LEU A 146 -6.59 1.12 -10.09
C LEU A 146 -5.51 0.59 -9.14
N ARG A 147 -4.81 -0.47 -9.54
CA ARG A 147 -3.84 -1.16 -8.67
C ARG A 147 -2.69 -0.25 -8.26
N SER A 148 -2.12 0.50 -9.22
CA SER A 148 -1.08 1.48 -8.91
C SER A 148 -1.57 2.51 -7.89
N ALA A 149 -2.77 3.07 -8.12
CA ALA A 149 -3.34 4.10 -7.27
C ALA A 149 -3.63 3.59 -5.85
N VAL A 150 -4.28 2.44 -5.72
CA VAL A 150 -4.69 1.89 -4.41
C VAL A 150 -3.49 1.39 -3.60
N ILE A 151 -2.55 0.67 -4.22
CA ILE A 151 -1.34 0.19 -3.55
C ILE A 151 -0.46 1.38 -3.12
N GLY A 152 -0.26 2.38 -4.01
CA GLY A 152 0.57 3.54 -3.74
C GLY A 152 0.02 4.40 -2.62
N GLU A 153 -1.27 4.69 -2.64
CA GLU A 153 -1.92 5.46 -1.58
C GLU A 153 -1.85 4.76 -0.23
N SER A 154 -2.05 3.43 -0.20
CA SER A 154 -1.92 2.66 1.03
C SER A 154 -0.50 2.73 1.60
N ILE A 155 0.54 2.56 0.77
CA ILE A 155 1.94 2.69 1.18
C ILE A 155 2.24 4.11 1.67
N ARG A 156 1.74 5.14 0.98
CA ARG A 156 1.90 6.53 1.38
C ARG A 156 1.27 6.81 2.75
N ARG A 157 0.03 6.38 2.96
CA ARG A 157 -0.66 6.53 4.26
C ARG A 157 0.05 5.79 5.37
N MET A 158 0.47 4.54 5.12
CA MET A 158 1.21 3.73 6.08
C MET A 158 2.54 4.39 6.46
N GLY A 159 3.33 4.87 5.49
CA GLY A 159 4.59 5.56 5.75
C GLY A 159 4.40 6.83 6.57
N ASN A 160 3.40 7.66 6.24
CA ASN A 160 3.04 8.84 7.03
C ASN A 160 2.62 8.44 8.46
N PHE A 161 1.87 7.35 8.61
CA PHE A 161 1.48 6.84 9.93
C PHE A 161 2.68 6.38 10.76
N LEU A 162 3.71 5.81 10.10
CA LEU A 162 4.99 5.43 10.72
C LEU A 162 5.96 6.61 10.95
N GLY A 163 5.56 7.84 10.62
CA GLY A 163 6.33 9.06 10.89
C GLY A 163 7.32 9.43 9.79
N TYR A 164 7.25 8.83 8.59
CA TYR A 164 7.95 9.32 7.40
C TYR A 164 7.24 10.53 6.80
N HIS A 165 7.97 11.35 6.08
CA HIS A 165 7.41 12.35 5.17
C HIS A 165 7.27 11.71 3.78
N MET A 166 6.08 11.18 3.50
CA MET A 166 5.79 10.51 2.23
C MET A 166 5.35 11.52 1.19
N VAL A 167 6.08 11.64 0.09
CA VAL A 167 5.76 12.50 -1.04
C VAL A 167 5.25 11.65 -2.19
N GLY A 168 3.96 11.74 -2.48
CA GLY A 168 3.29 11.03 -3.57
C GLY A 168 3.33 11.82 -4.86
N ASP A 169 3.83 11.24 -5.94
CA ASP A 169 3.87 11.83 -7.28
C ASP A 169 3.12 10.95 -8.28
N VAL A 170 2.26 11.57 -9.09
CA VAL A 170 1.50 10.83 -10.11
C VAL A 170 2.29 10.55 -11.38
N HIS A 171 3.31 11.33 -11.66
CA HIS A 171 4.17 11.29 -12.85
C HIS A 171 3.43 11.06 -14.17
N LEU A 172 2.86 12.14 -14.72
CA LEU A 172 1.98 12.12 -15.88
C LEU A 172 2.74 11.91 -17.20
N GLY A 173 2.19 11.07 -18.07
CA GLY A 173 2.60 11.03 -19.47
C GLY A 173 1.97 12.18 -20.26
N ASP A 174 2.70 13.27 -20.46
CA ASP A 174 2.19 14.51 -21.03
C ASP A 174 3.07 15.12 -22.14
N TRP A 175 4.15 14.44 -22.53
CA TRP A 175 5.17 15.06 -23.42
C TRP A 175 5.56 14.26 -24.66
N GLY A 176 5.01 13.09 -24.86
CA GLY A 176 5.34 12.18 -25.96
C GLY A 176 4.57 12.42 -27.25
N LEU A 177 4.73 11.50 -28.22
CA LEU A 177 4.06 11.50 -29.53
C LEU A 177 2.54 11.64 -29.41
N GLN A 178 1.95 11.21 -28.33
CA GLN A 178 0.51 11.35 -28.08
C GLN A 178 0.03 12.81 -28.18
N MET A 179 0.85 13.78 -27.78
CA MET A 179 0.49 15.20 -27.89
C MET A 179 0.42 15.64 -29.36
N GLY A 180 1.40 15.25 -30.18
CA GLY A 180 1.37 15.53 -31.61
C GLY A 180 0.20 14.86 -32.34
N LEU A 181 -0.15 13.64 -31.94
CA LEU A 181 -1.32 12.93 -32.45
C LEU A 181 -2.62 13.71 -32.16
N ILE A 182 -2.79 14.18 -30.94
CA ILE A 182 -3.97 14.96 -30.54
C ILE A 182 -4.01 16.29 -31.31
N ILE A 183 -2.89 16.99 -31.43
CA ILE A 183 -2.80 18.28 -32.14
C ILE A 183 -3.20 18.12 -33.61
N GLU A 184 -2.69 17.11 -34.29
CA GLU A 184 -2.99 16.89 -35.69
C GLU A 184 -4.42 16.42 -35.94
N GLU A 185 -4.96 15.55 -35.09
CA GLU A 185 -6.37 15.16 -35.18
C GLU A 185 -7.31 16.35 -34.90
N LEU A 186 -6.94 17.21 -33.95
CA LEU A 186 -7.68 18.45 -33.67
C LEU A 186 -7.65 19.38 -34.87
N ARG A 187 -6.49 19.48 -35.58
CA ARG A 187 -6.37 20.23 -36.84
C ARG A 187 -7.28 19.69 -37.93
N ASP A 188 -7.31 18.38 -38.10
CA ASP A 188 -8.17 17.74 -39.11
C ASP A 188 -9.66 17.96 -38.79
N ARG A 189 -10.07 17.99 -37.53
CA ARG A 189 -11.47 18.21 -37.10
C ARG A 189 -11.90 19.67 -37.07
N LYS A 190 -11.01 20.56 -36.64
CA LYS A 190 -11.30 21.99 -36.43
C LYS A 190 -10.20 22.88 -37.02
N PRO A 191 -10.01 22.85 -38.35
CA PRO A 191 -8.91 23.57 -39.02
C PRO A 191 -9.02 25.10 -38.88
N GLU A 192 -10.20 25.62 -38.54
CA GLU A 192 -10.48 27.04 -38.38
C GLU A 192 -9.96 27.62 -37.03
N LEU A 193 -9.49 26.79 -36.14
CA LEU A 193 -8.98 27.26 -34.84
C LEU A 193 -7.73 28.12 -35.02
N VAL A 194 -7.64 29.18 -34.25
CA VAL A 194 -6.52 30.19 -34.28
C VAL A 194 -5.13 29.56 -34.05
N TYR A 195 -5.05 28.39 -33.46
CA TYR A 195 -3.80 27.65 -33.24
C TYR A 195 -3.19 27.12 -34.56
N PHE A 196 -3.97 27.02 -35.63
CA PHE A 196 -3.58 26.49 -36.95
C PHE A 196 -3.45 27.60 -38.00
N ASP A 197 -3.75 28.83 -37.63
CA ASP A 197 -3.55 30.01 -38.46
C ASP A 197 -2.15 30.61 -38.22
N GLU A 198 -1.24 30.39 -39.16
CA GLU A 198 0.15 30.88 -39.07
C GLU A 198 0.24 32.43 -39.08
N SER A 199 -0.80 33.13 -39.49
CA SER A 199 -0.86 34.60 -39.46
C SER A 199 -1.36 35.16 -38.13
N TYR A 200 -1.86 34.33 -37.25
CA TYR A 200 -2.42 34.76 -35.96
C TYR A 200 -1.31 35.21 -35.00
N THR A 201 -1.43 36.43 -34.51
CA THR A 201 -0.47 37.09 -33.58
C THR A 201 -1.11 37.54 -32.27
N GLY A 202 -2.39 37.21 -32.05
CA GLY A 202 -3.12 37.55 -30.84
C GLY A 202 -2.83 36.62 -29.66
N GLU A 203 -3.48 36.95 -28.52
CA GLU A 203 -3.49 36.05 -27.36
C GLU A 203 -4.39 34.85 -27.64
N TYR A 204 -3.93 33.65 -27.29
CA TYR A 204 -4.73 32.42 -27.44
C TYR A 204 -5.91 32.40 -26.48
N PRO A 205 -7.08 31.86 -26.89
CA PRO A 205 -8.25 31.77 -26.03
C PRO A 205 -7.95 31.10 -24.68
N ALA A 206 -8.54 31.62 -23.62
CA ALA A 206 -8.42 31.02 -22.28
C ALA A 206 -9.24 29.75 -22.15
N GLU A 207 -10.37 29.67 -22.89
CA GLU A 207 -11.23 28.47 -22.90
C GLU A 207 -10.66 27.39 -23.81
N PRO A 208 -10.68 26.12 -23.37
CA PRO A 208 -10.21 25.01 -24.20
C PRO A 208 -11.13 24.81 -25.41
N PRO A 209 -10.54 24.47 -26.60
CA PRO A 209 -11.32 24.25 -27.82
C PRO A 209 -11.99 22.86 -27.86
N PHE A 210 -11.93 22.10 -26.79
CA PHE A 210 -12.44 20.74 -26.62
C PHE A 210 -12.85 20.47 -25.18
N THR A 211 -13.73 19.50 -24.99
CA THR A 211 -14.08 18.89 -23.70
C THR A 211 -13.24 17.65 -23.43
N ILE A 212 -13.30 17.13 -22.20
CA ILE A 212 -12.64 15.86 -21.87
C ILE A 212 -13.20 14.70 -22.73
N SER A 213 -14.51 14.64 -22.95
CA SER A 213 -15.14 13.62 -23.80
C SER A 213 -14.65 13.69 -25.26
N GLU A 214 -14.42 14.88 -25.79
CA GLU A 214 -13.81 15.02 -27.12
C GLU A 214 -12.35 14.54 -27.15
N LEU A 215 -11.54 14.85 -26.11
CA LEU A 215 -10.16 14.35 -26.01
C LEU A 215 -10.10 12.82 -25.94
N GLU A 216 -11.03 12.21 -25.22
CA GLU A 216 -11.14 10.75 -25.09
C GLU A 216 -11.46 10.06 -26.41
N ASP A 217 -12.10 10.75 -27.36
CA ASP A 217 -12.34 10.26 -28.73
C ASP A 217 -11.19 10.63 -29.69
N ILE A 218 -10.65 11.84 -29.56
CA ILE A 218 -9.56 12.36 -30.41
C ILE A 218 -8.34 11.44 -30.36
N TYR A 219 -7.86 11.09 -29.17
CA TYR A 219 -6.62 10.34 -29.05
C TYR A 219 -6.71 8.90 -29.64
N PRO A 220 -7.70 8.06 -29.33
CA PRO A 220 -7.81 6.74 -29.94
C PRO A 220 -7.96 6.81 -31.46
N THR A 221 -8.72 7.78 -31.96
CA THR A 221 -8.90 8.03 -33.40
C THR A 221 -7.56 8.38 -34.06
N ALA A 222 -6.82 9.33 -33.49
CA ALA A 222 -5.50 9.72 -33.98
C ALA A 222 -4.49 8.55 -33.90
N SER A 223 -4.50 7.78 -32.82
CA SER A 223 -3.64 6.60 -32.68
C SER A 223 -3.92 5.52 -33.70
N LYS A 224 -5.19 5.30 -34.04
CA LYS A 224 -5.56 4.37 -35.13
C LYS A 224 -5.12 4.91 -36.49
N LYS A 225 -5.42 6.18 -36.76
CA LYS A 225 -5.09 6.87 -38.02
C LYS A 225 -3.57 6.85 -38.28
N SER A 226 -2.74 7.06 -37.25
CA SER A 226 -1.27 7.02 -37.37
C SER A 226 -0.69 5.65 -37.75
N LYS A 227 -1.45 4.58 -37.56
CA LYS A 227 -1.05 3.22 -37.96
C LYS A 227 -1.44 2.89 -39.40
N GLU A 228 -2.42 3.59 -39.93
CA GLU A 228 -3.01 3.36 -41.24
C GLU A 228 -2.52 4.40 -42.28
N ASP A 229 -2.08 5.59 -41.83
CA ASP A 229 -1.64 6.72 -42.64
C ASP A 229 -0.27 7.24 -42.16
N GLU A 230 0.79 6.92 -42.87
CA GLU A 230 2.16 7.34 -42.59
C GLU A 230 2.32 8.88 -42.66
N SER A 231 1.60 9.54 -43.61
CA SER A 231 1.63 11.00 -43.72
C SER A 231 1.06 11.69 -42.47
N PHE A 232 -0.03 11.14 -41.89
CA PHE A 232 -0.58 11.62 -40.63
C PHE A 232 0.42 11.44 -39.50
N LYS A 233 1.07 10.29 -39.45
CA LYS A 233 2.08 9.98 -38.40
C LYS A 233 3.28 10.94 -38.48
N GLU A 234 3.79 11.23 -39.70
CA GLU A 234 4.87 12.20 -39.91
C GLU A 234 4.46 13.61 -39.47
N ARG A 235 3.24 14.05 -39.75
CA ARG A 235 2.70 15.32 -39.25
C ARG A 235 2.65 15.36 -37.72
N ALA A 236 2.18 14.28 -37.10
CA ALA A 236 2.12 14.16 -35.65
C ALA A 236 3.50 14.20 -35.01
N GLN A 237 4.49 13.54 -35.61
CA GLN A 237 5.90 13.62 -35.15
C GLN A 237 6.43 15.05 -35.26
N THR A 238 6.15 15.73 -36.37
CA THR A 238 6.51 17.15 -36.58
C THR A 238 5.83 18.05 -35.57
N ALA A 239 4.56 17.82 -35.25
CA ALA A 239 3.83 18.57 -34.26
C ALA A 239 4.41 18.35 -32.85
N THR A 240 4.77 17.12 -32.50
CA THR A 240 5.48 16.79 -31.24
C THR A 240 6.79 17.55 -31.15
N PHE A 241 7.61 17.52 -32.19
CA PHE A 241 8.89 18.24 -32.24
C PHE A 241 8.69 19.76 -32.08
N LYS A 242 7.71 20.35 -32.78
CA LYS A 242 7.37 21.78 -32.65
C LYS A 242 6.95 22.13 -31.21
N LEU A 243 6.10 21.31 -30.58
CA LEU A 243 5.69 21.48 -29.20
C LEU A 243 6.90 21.47 -28.25
N GLN A 244 7.75 20.45 -28.36
CA GLN A 244 8.94 20.29 -27.52
C GLN A 244 9.96 21.41 -27.71
N ASN A 245 9.95 22.09 -28.85
CA ASN A 245 10.76 23.29 -29.12
C ASN A 245 10.04 24.61 -28.83
N GLY A 246 8.94 24.59 -28.08
CA GLY A 246 8.27 25.78 -27.60
C GLY A 246 7.45 26.54 -28.64
N TYR A 247 6.96 25.89 -29.70
CA TYR A 247 6.09 26.52 -30.69
C TYR A 247 4.78 26.97 -30.03
N ALA A 248 4.61 28.29 -29.92
CA ALA A 248 3.58 28.93 -29.10
C ALA A 248 2.14 28.41 -29.32
N PRO A 249 1.64 28.20 -30.60
CA PRO A 249 0.30 27.66 -30.81
C PRO A 249 0.10 26.27 -30.19
N PHE A 250 1.09 25.38 -30.33
CA PHE A 250 1.00 24.01 -29.82
C PHE A 250 1.20 23.94 -28.31
N THR A 251 2.03 24.82 -27.77
CA THR A 251 2.14 25.00 -26.31
C THR A 251 0.81 25.46 -25.70
N ALA A 252 0.08 26.33 -26.39
CA ALA A 252 -1.26 26.75 -25.94
C ALA A 252 -2.27 25.61 -25.96
N ILE A 253 -2.29 24.79 -27.03
CA ILE A 253 -3.13 23.57 -27.09
C ILE A 253 -2.74 22.60 -25.96
N TRP A 254 -1.44 22.35 -25.74
CA TRP A 254 -0.94 21.46 -24.69
C TRP A 254 -1.39 21.93 -23.30
N LYS A 255 -1.34 23.23 -23.02
CA LYS A 255 -1.87 23.78 -21.76
C LYS A 255 -3.35 23.48 -21.57
N HIS A 256 -4.16 23.56 -22.63
CA HIS A 256 -5.58 23.19 -22.59
C HIS A 256 -5.77 21.69 -22.33
N ILE A 257 -4.97 20.82 -22.97
CA ILE A 257 -4.98 19.38 -22.74
C ILE A 257 -4.67 19.11 -21.26
N MET A 258 -3.63 19.74 -20.71
CA MET A 258 -3.25 19.58 -19.30
C MET A 258 -4.38 20.03 -18.36
N ASN A 259 -4.94 21.21 -18.55
CA ASN A 259 -5.99 21.75 -17.68
C ASN A 259 -7.23 20.84 -17.64
N VAL A 260 -7.71 20.41 -18.81
CA VAL A 260 -8.88 19.55 -18.93
C VAL A 260 -8.60 18.17 -18.35
N SER A 261 -7.44 17.59 -18.65
CA SER A 261 -7.04 16.27 -18.14
C SER A 261 -6.81 16.24 -16.64
N LEU A 262 -6.11 17.24 -16.10
CA LEU A 262 -5.84 17.32 -14.65
C LEU A 262 -7.12 17.47 -13.83
N ALA A 263 -8.09 18.25 -14.31
CA ALA A 263 -9.38 18.38 -13.62
C ALA A 263 -10.12 17.03 -13.56
N ASP A 264 -10.12 16.27 -14.65
CA ASP A 264 -10.73 14.95 -14.70
C ASP A 264 -9.99 13.91 -13.84
N LEU A 265 -8.65 13.87 -13.95
CA LEU A 265 -7.82 12.95 -13.17
C LEU A 265 -7.97 13.19 -11.66
N LYS A 266 -7.96 14.45 -11.21
CA LYS A 266 -8.15 14.83 -9.80
C LYS A 266 -9.52 14.39 -9.29
N ARG A 267 -10.58 14.54 -10.09
CA ARG A 267 -11.91 14.06 -9.75
C ARG A 267 -11.94 12.53 -9.61
N ASN A 268 -11.38 11.80 -10.57
CA ASN A 268 -11.41 10.34 -10.58
C ASN A 268 -10.55 9.73 -9.47
N TYR A 269 -9.36 10.27 -9.19
CA TYR A 269 -8.56 9.85 -8.05
C TYR A 269 -9.22 10.23 -6.70
N GLY A 270 -9.90 11.39 -6.66
CA GLY A 270 -10.70 11.80 -5.50
C GLY A 270 -11.83 10.80 -5.18
N ASN A 271 -12.49 10.24 -6.19
CA ASN A 271 -13.52 9.20 -6.01
C ASN A 271 -12.94 7.90 -5.41
N LEU A 272 -11.63 7.68 -5.58
CA LEU A 272 -10.91 6.58 -4.92
C LEU A 272 -10.31 6.97 -3.57
N ASP A 273 -10.48 8.20 -3.11
CA ASP A 273 -9.75 8.74 -1.97
C ASP A 273 -8.23 8.49 -2.08
N VAL A 274 -7.68 8.84 -3.25
CA VAL A 274 -6.26 8.78 -3.60
C VAL A 274 -5.74 10.19 -3.82
N HIS A 275 -4.65 10.55 -3.16
CA HIS A 275 -4.11 11.91 -3.13
C HIS A 275 -2.64 11.92 -3.52
N PHE A 276 -2.24 12.93 -4.29
CA PHE A 276 -0.85 13.17 -4.67
C PHE A 276 -0.40 14.53 -4.16
N ASP A 277 0.84 14.59 -3.70
CA ASP A 277 1.50 15.83 -3.29
C ASP A 277 2.04 16.56 -4.53
N LEU A 278 2.48 15.80 -5.54
CA LEU A 278 3.03 16.30 -6.79
C LEU A 278 2.19 15.81 -7.97
N TRP A 279 1.94 16.75 -8.89
CA TRP A 279 1.28 16.50 -10.18
C TRP A 279 2.28 16.85 -11.30
N LYS A 280 3.43 16.15 -11.27
CA LYS A 280 4.51 16.33 -12.24
C LYS A 280 4.32 15.42 -13.45
N GLY A 281 5.01 15.74 -14.53
CA GLY A 281 4.97 14.94 -15.75
C GLY A 281 6.34 14.82 -16.43
N GLU A 282 6.36 14.12 -17.54
CA GLU A 282 7.55 13.99 -18.39
C GLU A 282 8.07 15.37 -18.85
N SER A 283 7.18 16.34 -19.04
CA SER A 283 7.52 17.71 -19.43
C SER A 283 8.35 18.45 -18.38
N ASP A 284 8.17 18.15 -17.09
CA ASP A 284 8.95 18.75 -16.00
C ASP A 284 10.41 18.25 -16.00
N ALA A 285 10.67 17.06 -16.52
CA ALA A 285 12.01 16.48 -16.63
C ALA A 285 12.83 17.08 -17.80
N GLU A 286 12.17 17.65 -18.80
CA GLU A 286 12.81 18.16 -20.02
C GLU A 286 14.00 19.11 -19.77
N PRO A 287 13.95 20.07 -18.83
CA PRO A 287 15.07 20.98 -18.55
C PRO A 287 16.33 20.27 -18.05
N TYR A 288 16.20 19.08 -17.48
CA TYR A 288 17.33 18.31 -16.95
C TYR A 288 18.03 17.43 -18.01
N ILE A 289 17.34 17.11 -19.11
CA ILE A 289 17.80 16.14 -20.11
C ILE A 289 19.11 16.58 -20.80
N PRO A 290 19.29 17.82 -21.27
CA PRO A 290 20.52 18.21 -21.94
C PRO A 290 21.75 18.07 -21.04
N TRP A 291 21.63 18.50 -19.80
CA TRP A 291 22.67 18.37 -18.80
C TRP A 291 22.98 16.92 -18.47
N LEU A 292 21.94 16.11 -18.26
CA LEU A 292 22.05 14.68 -17.96
C LEU A 292 22.82 13.91 -19.06
N ILE A 293 22.49 14.15 -20.31
CA ILE A 293 23.15 13.52 -21.46
C ILE A 293 24.64 13.89 -21.48
N GLN A 294 24.96 15.19 -21.28
CA GLN A 294 26.34 15.68 -21.26
C GLN A 294 27.12 15.10 -20.08
N ASP A 295 26.53 15.08 -18.88
CA ASP A 295 27.16 14.54 -17.68
C ASP A 295 27.48 13.05 -17.80
N LEU A 296 26.58 12.25 -18.36
CA LEU A 296 26.81 10.82 -18.60
C LEU A 296 27.97 10.59 -19.60
N GLN A 297 28.12 11.45 -20.62
CA GLN A 297 29.22 11.40 -21.57
C GLN A 297 30.55 11.84 -20.93
N ASP A 298 30.54 12.94 -20.18
CA ASP A 298 31.72 13.48 -19.50
C ASP A 298 32.30 12.50 -18.45
N LYS A 299 31.41 11.75 -17.79
CA LYS A 299 31.78 10.66 -16.88
C LYS A 299 32.24 9.38 -17.60
N GLY A 300 32.16 9.33 -18.92
CA GLY A 300 32.51 8.15 -19.70
C GLY A 300 31.56 6.95 -19.47
N LEU A 301 30.35 7.20 -18.94
CA LEU A 301 29.36 6.17 -18.71
C LEU A 301 28.49 5.91 -19.95
N ALA A 302 28.23 6.94 -20.74
CA ALA A 302 27.46 6.83 -21.98
C ALA A 302 28.38 6.71 -23.19
N TYR A 303 28.06 5.76 -24.08
CA TYR A 303 28.77 5.51 -25.32
C TYR A 303 27.81 5.25 -26.47
N GLU A 304 28.30 5.47 -27.70
CA GLU A 304 27.49 5.22 -28.90
C GLU A 304 27.45 3.72 -29.24
N SER A 305 26.23 3.22 -29.46
CA SER A 305 25.95 1.87 -29.93
C SER A 305 24.82 1.90 -30.96
N GLN A 306 25.08 1.44 -32.17
CA GLN A 306 24.11 1.41 -33.27
C GLN A 306 23.41 2.76 -33.53
N GLY A 307 24.15 3.86 -33.38
CA GLY A 307 23.62 5.22 -33.53
C GLY A 307 22.89 5.79 -32.32
N ALA A 308 22.59 4.98 -31.31
CA ALA A 308 21.97 5.43 -30.06
C ALA A 308 23.06 5.65 -28.99
N LEU A 309 22.78 6.54 -28.02
CA LEU A 309 23.61 6.72 -26.83
C LEU A 309 23.10 5.80 -25.73
N VAL A 310 23.95 4.94 -25.20
CA VAL A 310 23.58 3.91 -24.21
C VAL A 310 24.51 3.92 -23.01
N VAL A 311 24.00 3.44 -21.87
CA VAL A 311 24.77 3.21 -20.63
C VAL A 311 24.70 1.72 -20.29
N ASP A 312 25.87 1.10 -20.12
CA ASP A 312 25.96 -0.27 -19.61
C ASP A 312 25.53 -0.35 -18.15
N ILE A 313 24.63 -1.29 -17.86
CA ILE A 313 24.03 -1.50 -16.55
C ILE A 313 24.44 -2.82 -15.89
N THR A 314 25.36 -3.57 -16.51
CA THR A 314 25.77 -4.90 -16.03
C THR A 314 26.40 -4.82 -14.64
N GLU A 315 26.00 -5.75 -13.78
CA GLU A 315 26.57 -5.93 -12.44
C GLU A 315 27.10 -7.36 -12.26
N PRO A 316 28.16 -7.56 -11.44
CA PRO A 316 28.74 -8.90 -11.24
C PRO A 316 27.77 -9.95 -10.67
N THR A 317 26.68 -9.50 -10.05
CA THR A 317 25.66 -10.35 -9.45
C THR A 317 24.58 -10.81 -10.43
N ASP A 318 24.61 -10.31 -11.67
CA ASP A 318 23.60 -10.66 -12.66
C ASP A 318 23.71 -12.12 -13.09
N SER A 319 22.59 -12.82 -13.06
CA SER A 319 22.49 -14.22 -13.52
C SER A 319 22.45 -14.37 -15.04
N LYS A 320 22.17 -13.27 -15.75
CA LYS A 320 22.10 -13.17 -17.22
C LYS A 320 22.49 -11.76 -17.66
N GLU A 321 22.97 -11.65 -18.89
CA GLU A 321 23.24 -10.36 -19.51
C GLU A 321 21.97 -9.53 -19.65
N LEU A 322 22.02 -8.26 -19.23
CA LEU A 322 20.92 -7.31 -19.37
C LEU A 322 21.25 -6.31 -20.49
N PRO A 323 20.25 -5.89 -21.28
CA PRO A 323 20.46 -4.89 -22.32
C PRO A 323 20.82 -3.54 -21.68
N PRO A 324 21.73 -2.75 -22.31
CA PRO A 324 22.09 -1.44 -21.81
C PRO A 324 20.89 -0.48 -21.81
N CYS A 325 20.94 0.54 -20.96
CA CYS A 325 19.95 1.59 -20.92
C CYS A 325 20.17 2.58 -22.05
N ILE A 326 19.19 2.75 -22.93
CA ILE A 326 19.24 3.76 -23.99
C ILE A 326 18.83 5.11 -23.40
N VAL A 327 19.71 6.10 -23.47
CA VAL A 327 19.48 7.46 -22.96
C VAL A 327 19.23 8.51 -24.03
N ARG A 328 19.56 8.19 -25.32
CA ARG A 328 19.21 8.99 -26.49
C ARG A 328 19.11 8.07 -27.72
N LYS A 329 18.03 8.19 -28.47
CA LYS A 329 17.82 7.45 -29.71
C LYS A 329 18.76 7.93 -30.82
N SER A 330 18.86 7.13 -31.89
CA SER A 330 19.62 7.48 -33.09
C SER A 330 19.08 8.71 -33.83
N ASP A 331 17.80 9.04 -33.67
CA ASP A 331 17.15 10.25 -34.21
C ASP A 331 17.34 11.47 -33.30
N GLY A 332 18.04 11.33 -32.18
CA GLY A 332 18.30 12.38 -31.19
C GLY A 332 17.20 12.55 -30.12
N ALA A 333 16.09 11.81 -30.20
CA ALA A 333 15.00 11.93 -29.25
C ALA A 333 15.34 11.29 -27.88
N ALA A 334 14.82 11.90 -26.82
CA ALA A 334 14.83 11.31 -25.48
C ALA A 334 13.84 10.13 -25.38
N LEU A 335 14.06 9.29 -24.40
CA LEU A 335 13.22 8.12 -24.07
C LEU A 335 12.64 8.27 -22.67
N TYR A 336 11.69 7.38 -22.32
CA TYR A 336 11.17 7.28 -20.96
C TYR A 336 12.27 7.15 -19.89
N ALA A 337 13.32 6.35 -20.15
CA ALA A 337 14.43 6.22 -19.23
C ALA A 337 15.15 7.55 -18.97
N THR A 338 15.25 8.41 -20.00
CA THR A 338 15.89 9.73 -19.88
C THR A 338 15.02 10.70 -19.09
N SER A 339 13.70 10.68 -19.33
CA SER A 339 12.74 11.49 -18.56
C SER A 339 12.73 11.05 -17.10
N ASP A 340 12.73 9.75 -16.81
CA ASP A 340 12.77 9.23 -15.44
C ASP A 340 14.06 9.61 -14.71
N LEU A 341 15.20 9.57 -15.38
CA LEU A 341 16.47 10.05 -14.82
C LEU A 341 16.44 11.56 -14.55
N GLY A 342 15.83 12.35 -15.43
CA GLY A 342 15.62 13.79 -15.23
C GLY A 342 14.73 14.06 -14.01
N THR A 343 13.65 13.28 -13.87
CA THR A 343 12.75 13.34 -12.70
C THR A 343 13.47 12.97 -11.40
N ILE A 344 14.36 11.97 -11.42
CA ILE A 344 15.18 11.63 -10.26
C ILE A 344 16.08 12.79 -9.86
N LEU A 345 16.72 13.48 -10.82
CA LEU A 345 17.54 14.67 -10.54
C LEU A 345 16.71 15.79 -9.91
N GLU A 346 15.50 16.04 -10.39
CA GLU A 346 14.59 17.02 -9.79
C GLU A 346 14.26 16.64 -8.35
N ARG A 347 13.88 15.39 -8.11
CA ARG A 347 13.50 14.87 -6.79
C ARG A 347 14.67 14.89 -5.79
N GLU A 348 15.88 14.56 -6.21
CA GLU A 348 17.09 14.70 -5.38
C GLU A 348 17.35 16.14 -4.97
N LYS A 349 17.20 17.08 -5.91
CA LYS A 349 17.40 18.50 -5.66
C LYS A 349 16.35 19.05 -4.68
N ASP A 350 15.09 18.66 -4.85
CA ASP A 350 13.97 19.26 -4.12
C ASP A 350 13.74 18.59 -2.75
N PHE A 351 14.02 17.31 -2.61
CA PHE A 351 13.65 16.50 -1.44
C PHE A 351 14.80 15.74 -0.79
N ALA A 352 15.87 15.40 -1.52
CA ALA A 352 16.97 14.53 -1.06
C ALA A 352 16.46 13.28 -0.30
N PRO A 353 15.59 12.45 -0.90
CA PRO A 353 14.87 11.40 -0.20
C PRO A 353 15.79 10.26 0.26
N VAL A 354 15.42 9.62 1.37
CA VAL A 354 16.14 8.45 1.88
C VAL A 354 15.74 7.15 1.17
N LYS A 355 14.64 7.16 0.41
CA LYS A 355 14.13 5.99 -0.33
C LYS A 355 13.21 6.43 -1.47
N TYR A 356 13.22 5.63 -2.55
CA TYR A 356 12.26 5.72 -3.65
C TYR A 356 11.44 4.44 -3.77
N ILE A 357 10.14 4.58 -4.00
CA ILE A 357 9.22 3.48 -4.26
C ILE A 357 8.44 3.80 -5.54
N TYR A 358 8.58 2.96 -6.56
CA TYR A 358 7.86 3.07 -7.83
C TYR A 358 6.85 1.93 -7.95
N ILE A 359 5.59 2.25 -8.19
CA ILE A 359 4.49 1.29 -8.23
C ILE A 359 3.88 1.28 -9.62
N THR A 360 4.34 0.37 -10.45
CA THR A 360 3.94 0.25 -11.84
C THR A 360 3.66 -1.21 -12.23
N ASP A 361 3.20 -1.43 -13.45
CA ASP A 361 3.00 -2.79 -13.97
C ASP A 361 4.32 -3.60 -13.92
N LYS A 362 4.24 -4.86 -13.49
CA LYS A 362 5.42 -5.75 -13.38
C LYS A 362 6.21 -5.92 -14.68
N ARG A 363 5.59 -5.67 -15.84
CA ARG A 363 6.26 -5.69 -17.15
C ARG A 363 7.31 -4.58 -17.31
N GLN A 364 7.29 -3.57 -16.44
CA GLN A 364 8.27 -2.47 -16.43
C GLN A 364 9.50 -2.74 -15.56
N GLU A 365 9.65 -3.93 -14.98
CA GLU A 365 10.75 -4.28 -14.09
C GLU A 365 12.14 -4.02 -14.72
N LEU A 366 12.35 -4.42 -15.97
CA LEU A 366 13.62 -4.17 -16.66
C LEU A 366 13.89 -2.66 -16.83
N HIS A 367 12.88 -1.89 -17.19
CA HIS A 367 13.00 -0.44 -17.34
C HIS A 367 13.46 0.22 -16.04
N PHE A 368 12.81 -0.08 -14.91
CA PHE A 368 13.22 0.50 -13.63
C PHE A 368 14.57 -0.04 -13.14
N THR A 369 14.90 -1.30 -13.42
CA THR A 369 16.26 -1.82 -13.18
C THR A 369 17.30 -0.99 -13.92
N GLN A 370 17.07 -0.67 -15.20
CA GLN A 370 17.96 0.17 -16.01
C GLN A 370 18.09 1.58 -15.42
N VAL A 371 16.98 2.25 -15.16
CA VAL A 371 16.95 3.62 -14.60
C VAL A 371 17.66 3.69 -13.25
N PHE A 372 17.37 2.78 -12.32
CA PHE A 372 17.96 2.78 -10.99
C PHE A 372 19.48 2.55 -11.02
N ARG A 373 19.93 1.62 -11.85
CA ARG A 373 21.36 1.34 -12.00
C ARG A 373 22.11 2.51 -12.62
N VAL A 374 21.53 3.17 -13.64
CA VAL A 374 22.14 4.37 -14.22
C VAL A 374 22.20 5.50 -13.20
N ALA A 375 21.11 5.75 -12.46
CA ALA A 375 21.06 6.81 -11.44
C ALA A 375 22.15 6.63 -10.36
N LYS A 376 22.32 5.41 -9.87
CA LYS A 376 23.38 5.09 -8.88
C LYS A 376 24.77 5.14 -9.49
N LYS A 377 24.97 4.56 -10.67
CA LYS A 377 26.28 4.52 -11.37
C LYS A 377 26.76 5.92 -11.73
N ALA A 378 25.84 6.80 -12.09
CA ALA A 378 26.14 8.21 -12.38
C ALA A 378 26.32 9.08 -11.13
N GLY A 379 26.00 8.55 -9.94
CA GLY A 379 26.08 9.30 -8.69
C GLY A 379 24.95 10.32 -8.52
N TYR A 380 23.84 10.17 -9.25
CA TYR A 380 22.65 11.02 -9.07
C TYR A 380 21.92 10.69 -7.78
N VAL A 381 21.93 9.43 -7.39
CA VAL A 381 21.40 8.91 -6.13
C VAL A 381 22.55 8.22 -5.37
N LYS A 382 22.57 8.37 -4.05
CA LYS A 382 23.58 7.72 -3.21
C LYS A 382 23.49 6.19 -3.34
N PRO A 383 24.62 5.46 -3.34
CA PRO A 383 24.61 4.00 -3.46
C PRO A 383 23.74 3.29 -2.44
N GLU A 384 23.73 3.79 -1.19
CA GLU A 384 22.96 3.24 -0.08
C GLU A 384 21.45 3.55 -0.12
N THR A 385 21.00 4.54 -0.90
CA THR A 385 19.57 4.90 -0.98
C THR A 385 18.79 3.79 -1.69
N PRO A 386 17.84 3.14 -1.04
CA PRO A 386 17.01 2.13 -1.67
C PRO A 386 16.13 2.73 -2.77
N MET A 387 16.17 2.11 -3.94
CA MET A 387 15.25 2.38 -5.04
C MET A 387 14.48 1.08 -5.33
N ILE A 388 13.18 1.09 -5.09
CA ILE A 388 12.35 -0.11 -5.09
C ILE A 388 11.29 0.00 -6.18
N HIS A 389 11.17 -1.02 -7.01
CA HIS A 389 10.07 -1.21 -7.93
C HIS A 389 9.10 -2.26 -7.39
N ILE A 390 7.87 -1.87 -7.12
CA ILE A 390 6.77 -2.77 -6.78
C ILE A 390 5.96 -2.99 -8.04
N GLY A 391 6.29 -4.09 -8.73
CA GLY A 391 5.58 -4.50 -9.93
C GLY A 391 4.27 -5.18 -9.60
N PHE A 392 3.13 -4.64 -10.06
CA PHE A 392 1.83 -5.27 -9.85
C PHE A 392 1.37 -6.06 -11.07
N GLY A 393 0.56 -7.11 -10.79
CA GLY A 393 -0.08 -7.93 -11.80
C GLY A 393 -1.38 -7.33 -12.34
N THR A 394 -2.01 -8.02 -13.26
CA THR A 394 -3.23 -7.57 -13.96
C THR A 394 -4.49 -7.97 -13.20
N MET A 395 -5.47 -7.07 -13.15
CA MET A 395 -6.85 -7.41 -12.79
C MET A 395 -7.55 -7.97 -14.03
N ASN A 396 -7.99 -9.22 -13.96
CA ASN A 396 -8.59 -9.96 -15.05
C ASN A 396 -10.11 -10.12 -14.86
N GLY A 397 -10.82 -10.30 -15.97
CA GLY A 397 -12.20 -10.79 -15.95
C GLY A 397 -12.27 -12.30 -15.69
N ARG A 398 -13.50 -12.82 -15.60
CA ARG A 398 -13.75 -14.28 -15.40
C ARG A 398 -13.21 -15.16 -16.53
N ASP A 399 -12.96 -14.59 -17.72
CA ASP A 399 -12.34 -15.26 -18.86
C ASP A 399 -10.80 -15.33 -18.76
N GLY A 400 -10.21 -14.85 -17.69
CA GLY A 400 -8.76 -14.81 -17.45
C GLY A 400 -8.01 -13.77 -18.29
N LYS A 401 -8.72 -12.90 -19.02
CA LYS A 401 -8.14 -11.80 -19.81
C LYS A 401 -8.28 -10.48 -19.05
N PRO A 402 -7.47 -9.46 -19.40
CA PRO A 402 -7.63 -8.14 -18.80
C PRO A 402 -9.09 -7.68 -18.83
N PHE A 403 -9.56 -7.15 -17.70
CA PHE A 403 -10.96 -6.78 -17.51
C PHE A 403 -11.43 -5.77 -18.56
N LYS A 404 -12.50 -6.11 -19.27
CA LYS A 404 -13.02 -5.32 -20.41
C LYS A 404 -14.52 -5.08 -20.25
N THR A 405 -15.03 -4.05 -20.90
CA THR A 405 -16.47 -3.85 -21.08
C THR A 405 -17.09 -4.97 -21.92
N ARG A 406 -18.41 -5.12 -21.86
CA ARG A 406 -19.15 -6.09 -22.69
C ARG A 406 -18.91 -5.90 -24.19
N ASP A 407 -18.64 -4.66 -24.62
CA ASP A 407 -18.35 -4.29 -26.01
C ASP A 407 -16.87 -4.43 -26.40
N GLY A 408 -16.03 -5.00 -25.51
CA GLY A 408 -14.62 -5.32 -25.77
C GLY A 408 -13.62 -4.19 -25.51
N GLY A 409 -14.06 -3.01 -25.07
CA GLY A 409 -13.21 -1.88 -24.67
C GLY A 409 -12.60 -2.08 -23.27
N VAL A 410 -11.62 -1.25 -22.92
CA VAL A 410 -11.09 -1.20 -21.53
C VAL A 410 -12.13 -0.54 -20.64
N MET A 411 -12.46 -1.16 -19.49
CA MET A 411 -13.43 -0.60 -18.57
C MET A 411 -12.88 0.67 -17.92
N ARG A 412 -13.66 1.76 -18.00
CA ARG A 412 -13.36 3.00 -17.29
C ARG A 412 -13.51 2.79 -15.77
N LEU A 413 -12.61 3.40 -15.01
CA LEU A 413 -12.60 3.25 -13.57
C LEU A 413 -13.88 3.81 -12.92
N GLU A 414 -14.38 4.95 -13.40
CA GLU A 414 -15.63 5.56 -12.93
C GLU A 414 -16.85 4.63 -13.11
N HIS A 415 -16.92 3.87 -14.21
CA HIS A 415 -18.00 2.91 -14.42
C HIS A 415 -17.90 1.72 -13.46
N LEU A 416 -16.69 1.21 -13.23
CA LEU A 416 -16.48 0.15 -12.25
C LEU A 416 -16.92 0.57 -10.85
N ILE A 417 -16.58 1.79 -10.42
CA ILE A 417 -16.99 2.34 -9.13
C ILE A 417 -18.52 2.44 -9.07
N ALA A 418 -19.16 3.00 -10.11
CA ALA A 418 -20.62 3.12 -10.16
C ALA A 418 -21.32 1.77 -10.12
N ASP A 419 -20.81 0.76 -10.82
CA ASP A 419 -21.39 -0.60 -10.81
C ASP A 419 -21.28 -1.25 -9.42
N ILE A 420 -20.18 -1.03 -8.71
CA ILE A 420 -19.98 -1.50 -7.33
C ILE A 420 -20.96 -0.79 -6.38
N ASP A 421 -21.04 0.53 -6.45
CA ASP A 421 -21.92 1.34 -5.60
C ASP A 421 -23.39 0.94 -5.78
N GLU A 422 -23.84 0.72 -7.02
CA GLU A 422 -25.21 0.27 -7.30
C GLU A 422 -25.48 -1.15 -6.77
N ALA A 423 -24.50 -2.06 -6.91
CA ALA A 423 -24.63 -3.41 -6.38
C ALA A 423 -24.69 -3.43 -4.84
N VAL A 424 -23.87 -2.60 -4.18
CA VAL A 424 -23.93 -2.45 -2.71
C VAL A 424 -25.23 -1.78 -2.27
N TYR A 425 -25.67 -0.73 -2.98
CA TYR A 425 -26.95 -0.08 -2.71
C TYR A 425 -28.12 -1.06 -2.78
N ALA A 426 -28.19 -1.88 -3.84
CA ALA A 426 -29.22 -2.90 -3.97
C ALA A 426 -29.21 -3.86 -2.78
N ARG A 427 -28.03 -4.28 -2.32
CA ARG A 427 -27.86 -5.17 -1.18
C ARG A 427 -28.35 -4.54 0.14
N ILE A 428 -28.05 -3.26 0.37
CA ILE A 428 -28.52 -2.51 1.55
C ILE A 428 -30.06 -2.41 1.53
N MET A 429 -30.64 -2.12 0.37
CA MET A 429 -32.08 -1.93 0.20
C MET A 429 -32.91 -3.22 0.32
N GLU A 430 -32.30 -4.40 0.17
CA GLU A 430 -32.97 -5.69 0.45
C GLU A 430 -33.52 -5.73 1.88
N ASN A 431 -32.83 -5.14 2.84
CA ASN A 431 -33.26 -5.13 4.26
C ASN A 431 -34.18 -3.97 4.63
N ARG A 432 -34.31 -2.93 3.81
CA ARG A 432 -35.20 -1.75 3.97
C ARG A 432 -35.19 -1.10 5.37
N THR A 433 -33.99 -1.04 6.00
CA THR A 433 -33.84 -0.52 7.37
C THR A 433 -33.44 0.96 7.43
N VAL A 434 -33.08 1.54 6.28
CA VAL A 434 -32.57 2.92 6.15
C VAL A 434 -33.30 3.66 5.02
N SER A 435 -33.19 4.99 4.99
CA SER A 435 -33.70 5.81 3.88
C SER A 435 -32.88 5.59 2.60
N GLU A 436 -33.47 5.94 1.45
CA GLU A 436 -32.79 5.82 0.16
C GLU A 436 -31.50 6.66 0.11
N ASP A 437 -31.55 7.89 0.61
CA ASP A 437 -30.37 8.78 0.63
C ASP A 437 -29.27 8.22 1.53
N GLU A 438 -29.61 7.74 2.73
CA GLU A 438 -28.64 7.09 3.63
C GLU A 438 -28.06 5.82 3.02
N ALA A 439 -28.88 5.02 2.33
CA ALA A 439 -28.44 3.82 1.63
C ALA A 439 -27.43 4.14 0.50
N ARG A 440 -27.67 5.21 -0.25
CA ARG A 440 -26.75 5.65 -1.31
C ARG A 440 -25.42 6.15 -0.76
N GLU A 441 -25.42 6.95 0.31
CA GLU A 441 -24.18 7.40 0.94
C GLU A 441 -23.40 6.23 1.57
N THR A 442 -24.09 5.32 2.24
CA THR A 442 -23.48 4.10 2.80
C THR A 442 -22.92 3.22 1.67
N ALA A 443 -23.62 3.09 0.54
CA ALA A 443 -23.17 2.30 -0.60
C ALA A 443 -21.84 2.80 -1.17
N LYS A 444 -21.63 4.10 -1.27
CA LYS A 444 -20.33 4.68 -1.70
C LYS A 444 -19.20 4.31 -0.76
N VAL A 445 -19.42 4.46 0.54
CA VAL A 445 -18.39 4.13 1.55
C VAL A 445 -18.04 2.64 1.52
N VAL A 446 -19.08 1.79 1.49
CA VAL A 446 -18.90 0.32 1.48
C VAL A 446 -18.38 -0.16 0.13
N GLY A 447 -18.79 0.46 -0.98
CA GLY A 447 -18.30 0.17 -2.32
C GLY A 447 -16.81 0.49 -2.47
N LEU A 448 -16.38 1.64 -1.95
CA LEU A 448 -14.97 1.99 -1.92
C LEU A 448 -14.13 1.00 -1.10
N ALA A 449 -14.63 0.61 0.07
CA ALA A 449 -13.98 -0.40 0.91
C ALA A 449 -13.90 -1.76 0.21
N ALA A 450 -14.99 -2.18 -0.46
CA ALA A 450 -15.03 -3.43 -1.23
C ALA A 450 -13.97 -3.44 -2.33
N LEU A 451 -13.85 -2.34 -3.07
CA LEU A 451 -12.89 -2.20 -4.16
C LEU A 451 -11.45 -2.17 -3.66
N LYS A 452 -11.13 -1.29 -2.71
CA LYS A 452 -9.76 -1.12 -2.19
C LYS A 452 -9.27 -2.37 -1.46
N TYR A 453 -10.05 -2.88 -0.52
CA TYR A 453 -9.69 -4.09 0.21
C TYR A 453 -9.63 -5.30 -0.72
N GLY A 454 -10.58 -5.42 -1.64
CA GLY A 454 -10.60 -6.48 -2.64
C GLY A 454 -9.31 -6.54 -3.48
N ASP A 455 -8.75 -5.38 -3.87
CA ASP A 455 -7.46 -5.31 -4.56
C ASP A 455 -6.28 -5.60 -3.62
N LEU A 456 -6.20 -4.91 -2.47
CA LEU A 456 -5.09 -5.02 -1.52
C LEU A 456 -4.96 -6.41 -0.88
N SER A 457 -6.05 -7.17 -0.76
CA SER A 457 -6.03 -8.55 -0.26
C SER A 457 -5.38 -9.55 -1.21
N ASN A 458 -5.02 -9.14 -2.42
CA ASN A 458 -4.28 -9.94 -3.39
C ASN A 458 -2.80 -9.53 -3.37
N GLN A 459 -1.90 -10.51 -3.53
CA GLN A 459 -0.47 -10.22 -3.65
C GLN A 459 -0.21 -9.28 -4.83
N ALA A 460 0.51 -8.18 -4.59
CA ALA A 460 0.74 -7.15 -5.61
C ALA A 460 1.25 -7.73 -6.94
N ALA A 461 2.28 -8.56 -6.93
CA ALA A 461 2.90 -9.13 -8.13
C ALA A 461 2.04 -10.17 -8.88
N LYS A 462 0.95 -10.66 -8.29
CA LYS A 462 0.08 -11.67 -8.90
C LYS A 462 -1.08 -11.03 -9.66
N ASP A 463 -1.42 -11.67 -10.78
CA ASP A 463 -2.69 -11.41 -11.46
C ASP A 463 -3.83 -12.01 -10.62
N TYR A 464 -5.00 -11.37 -10.65
CA TYR A 464 -6.19 -11.91 -9.99
C TYR A 464 -7.44 -11.70 -10.84
N VAL A 465 -8.48 -12.48 -10.56
CA VAL A 465 -9.79 -12.35 -11.21
C VAL A 465 -10.70 -11.47 -10.35
N PHE A 466 -11.21 -10.40 -10.95
CA PHE A 466 -12.22 -9.54 -10.32
C PHE A 466 -13.56 -10.26 -10.30
N ASP A 467 -14.15 -10.36 -9.13
CA ASP A 467 -15.49 -10.92 -8.90
C ASP A 467 -16.29 -9.97 -8.02
N LEU A 468 -17.25 -9.27 -8.63
CA LEU A 468 -18.07 -8.26 -7.97
C LEU A 468 -18.81 -8.85 -6.75
N GLU A 469 -19.47 -10.01 -6.91
CA GLU A 469 -20.23 -10.64 -5.83
C GLU A 469 -19.36 -10.99 -4.63
N ARG A 470 -18.13 -11.44 -4.90
CA ARG A 470 -17.16 -11.71 -3.85
C ARG A 470 -16.72 -10.43 -3.13
N PHE A 471 -16.45 -9.35 -3.87
CA PHE A 471 -15.93 -8.10 -3.32
C PHE A 471 -16.95 -7.41 -2.41
N ILE A 472 -18.23 -7.42 -2.79
CA ILE A 472 -19.32 -6.81 -2.02
C ILE A 472 -19.92 -7.72 -0.95
N SER A 473 -19.39 -8.93 -0.77
CA SER A 473 -19.90 -9.88 0.24
C SER A 473 -19.64 -9.38 1.66
N PHE A 474 -20.64 -9.50 2.53
CA PHE A 474 -20.53 -9.26 3.96
C PHE A 474 -20.00 -10.47 4.74
N GLU A 475 -19.47 -11.46 4.06
CA GLU A 475 -18.88 -12.66 4.61
C GLU A 475 -17.51 -12.92 3.98
N GLY A 476 -16.64 -13.56 4.72
CA GLY A 476 -15.31 -13.97 4.24
C GLY A 476 -14.27 -12.84 4.34
N ASN A 477 -13.30 -12.83 3.41
CA ASN A 477 -12.19 -11.87 3.39
C ASN A 477 -12.54 -10.68 2.49
N THR A 478 -13.31 -9.72 3.00
CA THR A 478 -13.83 -8.58 2.23
C THR A 478 -13.82 -7.29 3.04
N GLY A 479 -13.74 -6.15 2.35
CA GLY A 479 -13.88 -4.83 2.97
C GLY A 479 -15.22 -4.68 3.72
N PRO A 480 -16.38 -4.99 3.11
CA PRO A 480 -17.66 -4.93 3.79
C PRO A 480 -17.73 -5.75 5.08
N TYR A 481 -17.08 -6.91 5.16
CA TYR A 481 -17.04 -7.73 6.38
C TYR A 481 -16.29 -7.02 7.52
N ILE A 482 -15.17 -6.35 7.22
CA ILE A 482 -14.41 -5.58 8.21
C ILE A 482 -15.25 -4.38 8.69
N LEU A 483 -15.86 -3.65 7.76
CA LEU A 483 -16.73 -2.52 8.10
C LEU A 483 -17.91 -2.97 8.98
N TYR A 484 -18.54 -4.08 8.64
CA TYR A 484 -19.62 -4.66 9.43
C TYR A 484 -19.16 -5.00 10.86
N THR A 485 -17.94 -5.51 11.01
CA THR A 485 -17.35 -5.77 12.34
C THR A 485 -17.22 -4.47 13.14
N ILE A 486 -16.70 -3.41 12.55
CA ILE A 486 -16.55 -2.09 13.22
C ILE A 486 -17.93 -1.52 13.60
N VAL A 487 -18.89 -1.53 12.68
CA VAL A 487 -20.26 -1.02 12.92
C VAL A 487 -20.97 -1.82 14.02
N ARG A 488 -20.77 -3.14 14.05
CA ARG A 488 -21.28 -4.00 15.13
C ARG A 488 -20.72 -3.56 16.49
N ILE A 489 -19.42 -3.32 16.58
CA ILE A 489 -18.79 -2.83 17.82
C ILE A 489 -19.36 -1.47 18.20
N LYS A 490 -19.47 -0.52 17.26
CA LYS A 490 -20.10 0.79 17.49
C LYS A 490 -21.51 0.64 18.08
N SER A 491 -22.32 -0.27 17.53
CA SER A 491 -23.67 -0.55 18.03
C SER A 491 -23.69 -1.10 19.46
N ILE A 492 -22.75 -2.00 19.82
CA ILE A 492 -22.63 -2.53 21.17
C ILE A 492 -22.26 -1.42 22.15
N LEU A 493 -21.27 -0.59 21.80
CA LEU A 493 -20.82 0.53 22.62
C LEU A 493 -21.94 1.55 22.82
N GLY A 494 -22.70 1.90 21.77
CA GLY A 494 -23.86 2.79 21.88
C GLY A 494 -24.93 2.25 22.84
N LYS A 495 -25.33 0.99 22.68
CA LYS A 495 -26.30 0.34 23.60
C LYS A 495 -25.79 0.26 25.04
N TYR A 496 -24.48 0.08 25.27
CA TYR A 496 -23.91 0.08 26.59
C TYR A 496 -24.00 1.46 27.26
N LEU A 497 -23.70 2.53 26.49
CA LEU A 497 -23.83 3.91 26.98
C LEU A 497 -25.28 4.27 27.30
N ASP A 498 -26.23 3.87 26.46
CA ASP A 498 -27.67 4.12 26.68
C ASP A 498 -28.22 3.43 27.95
N GLN A 499 -27.61 2.30 28.34
CA GLN A 499 -27.99 1.57 29.56
C GLN A 499 -27.41 2.12 30.85
N LYS A 500 -26.37 2.98 30.76
CA LYS A 500 -25.69 3.57 31.93
C LYS A 500 -26.12 5.01 32.13
N GLN A 501 -26.78 5.28 33.26
CA GLN A 501 -27.10 6.64 33.74
C GLN A 501 -25.92 7.29 34.53
N GLU A 502 -24.86 6.56 34.88
CA GLU A 502 -23.69 7.07 35.59
C GLU A 502 -22.39 6.55 34.96
N GLU A 503 -21.42 7.45 34.77
CA GLU A 503 -20.04 7.10 34.40
C GLU A 503 -19.42 6.21 35.48
N THR A 504 -19.33 4.92 35.24
CA THR A 504 -18.39 4.08 36.01
C THR A 504 -16.98 4.38 35.52
N ALA A 505 -16.09 4.74 36.45
CA ALA A 505 -14.68 4.92 36.20
C ALA A 505 -14.14 3.80 35.32
N ALA A 506 -13.31 4.17 34.32
CA ALA A 506 -12.75 3.25 33.35
C ALA A 506 -12.05 2.08 34.09
N SER A 507 -12.69 0.93 34.10
CA SER A 507 -12.10 -0.30 34.62
C SER A 507 -10.97 -0.73 33.69
N ALA A 508 -9.83 -1.19 34.24
CA ALA A 508 -8.76 -1.77 33.46
C ALA A 508 -9.23 -3.05 32.73
N ILE A 509 -8.54 -3.41 31.67
CA ILE A 509 -8.73 -4.70 31.00
C ILE A 509 -8.27 -5.80 31.97
N LEU A 510 -9.15 -6.76 32.25
CA LEU A 510 -8.87 -7.88 33.14
C LEU A 510 -8.28 -9.07 32.36
N ALA A 511 -7.60 -9.97 33.09
CA ALA A 511 -7.14 -11.23 32.52
C ALA A 511 -8.30 -11.97 31.82
N PRO A 512 -8.09 -12.56 30.64
CA PRO A 512 -9.16 -13.22 29.89
C PRO A 512 -9.81 -14.34 30.68
N SER A 513 -11.13 -14.40 30.61
CA SER A 513 -11.97 -15.40 31.30
C SER A 513 -12.14 -16.69 30.50
N GLY A 514 -11.78 -16.68 29.22
CA GLY A 514 -11.94 -17.81 28.32
C GLY A 514 -10.97 -17.77 27.13
N SER A 515 -10.93 -18.90 26.40
CA SER A 515 -10.02 -19.06 25.24
C SER A 515 -10.29 -18.08 24.10
N GLY A 516 -11.56 -17.76 23.83
CA GLY A 516 -11.94 -16.80 22.78
C GLY A 516 -11.47 -15.38 23.11
N GLU A 517 -11.60 -14.94 24.36
CA GLU A 517 -11.10 -13.65 24.83
C GLU A 517 -9.57 -13.59 24.73
N LYS A 518 -8.87 -14.66 25.18
CA LYS A 518 -7.40 -14.75 25.07
C LYS A 518 -6.94 -14.73 23.63
N ALA A 519 -7.61 -15.45 22.73
CA ALA A 519 -7.29 -15.45 21.32
C ALA A 519 -7.44 -14.06 20.69
N LEU A 520 -8.49 -13.31 21.06
CA LEU A 520 -8.69 -11.93 20.61
C LEU A 520 -7.55 -11.01 21.08
N MET A 521 -7.16 -11.11 22.35
CA MET A 521 -6.03 -10.33 22.90
C MET A 521 -4.71 -10.67 22.22
N LEU A 522 -4.47 -11.93 21.88
CA LEU A 522 -3.26 -12.36 21.15
C LEU A 522 -3.23 -11.82 19.71
N GLU A 523 -4.38 -11.72 19.04
CA GLU A 523 -4.43 -11.08 17.72
C GLU A 523 -4.17 -9.57 17.82
N LEU A 524 -4.74 -8.88 18.80
CA LEU A 524 -4.44 -7.47 19.07
C LEU A 524 -2.96 -7.22 19.34
N ALA A 525 -2.30 -8.12 20.10
CA ALA A 525 -0.88 -8.00 20.44
C ALA A 525 0.06 -8.05 19.24
N LYS A 526 -0.39 -8.56 18.07
CA LYS A 526 0.36 -8.59 16.82
C LYS A 526 0.32 -7.25 16.06
N TYR A 527 -0.52 -6.30 16.47
CA TYR A 527 -0.78 -5.06 15.73
C TYR A 527 0.49 -4.34 15.28
N ASN A 528 1.43 -4.09 16.20
CA ASN A 528 2.67 -3.37 15.88
C ASN A 528 3.54 -4.11 14.86
N GLU A 529 3.66 -5.43 15.01
CA GLU A 529 4.43 -6.28 14.07
C GLU A 529 3.78 -6.28 12.68
N VAL A 530 2.47 -6.42 12.63
CA VAL A 530 1.71 -6.46 11.37
C VAL A 530 1.80 -5.12 10.64
N MET A 531 1.64 -3.99 11.35
CA MET A 531 1.71 -2.66 10.76
C MET A 531 3.08 -2.34 10.15
N GLU A 532 4.17 -2.67 10.87
CA GLU A 532 5.53 -2.47 10.34
C GLU A 532 5.82 -3.39 9.16
N ASN A 533 5.44 -4.67 9.24
CA ASN A 533 5.63 -5.62 8.16
C ASN A 533 4.80 -5.26 6.92
N ALA A 534 3.59 -4.74 7.08
CA ALA A 534 2.76 -4.29 5.97
C ALA A 534 3.42 -3.18 5.15
N PHE A 535 4.10 -2.23 5.79
CA PHE A 535 4.87 -1.19 5.11
C PHE A 535 6.06 -1.75 4.32
N HIS A 536 6.74 -2.77 4.86
CA HIS A 536 7.91 -3.37 4.22
C HIS A 536 7.57 -4.43 3.16
N LEU A 537 6.44 -5.13 3.29
CA LEU A 537 6.11 -6.33 2.52
C LEU A 537 4.76 -6.27 1.79
N SER A 538 3.97 -5.19 1.95
CA SER A 538 2.62 -5.04 1.36
C SER A 538 1.68 -6.22 1.70
N LEU A 539 1.59 -6.57 2.98
CA LEU A 539 0.74 -7.65 3.50
C LEU A 539 -0.58 -7.12 4.09
N ASP A 540 -1.60 -8.00 4.11
CA ASP A 540 -2.96 -7.74 4.60
C ASP A 540 -3.06 -7.98 6.13
N PRO A 541 -3.28 -6.93 6.95
CA PRO A 541 -3.26 -7.06 8.42
C PRO A 541 -4.60 -7.42 9.08
N ASP A 542 -5.77 -7.19 8.47
CA ASP A 542 -7.01 -6.98 9.24
C ASP A 542 -7.92 -8.19 9.42
N ARG A 543 -7.75 -9.24 8.62
CA ARG A 543 -8.68 -10.38 8.60
C ARG A 543 -8.68 -11.19 9.89
N ALA A 544 -7.51 -11.45 10.46
CA ALA A 544 -7.37 -12.30 11.63
C ALA A 544 -8.06 -11.70 12.85
N LEU A 545 -7.92 -10.39 13.05
CA LEU A 545 -8.55 -9.67 14.16
C LEU A 545 -10.08 -9.63 14.04
N SER A 546 -10.61 -9.36 12.85
CA SER A 546 -12.06 -9.38 12.63
C SER A 546 -12.68 -10.75 12.91
N ASN A 547 -12.01 -11.82 12.50
CA ASN A 547 -12.46 -13.18 12.78
C ASN A 547 -12.40 -13.51 14.27
N ALA A 548 -11.32 -13.14 14.96
CA ALA A 548 -11.15 -13.35 16.40
C ALA A 548 -12.22 -12.60 17.20
N PHE A 549 -12.54 -11.35 16.82
CA PHE A 549 -13.60 -10.59 17.43
C PHE A 549 -14.98 -11.26 17.21
N ASN A 550 -15.30 -11.67 15.99
CA ASN A 550 -16.60 -12.28 15.72
C ASN A 550 -16.77 -13.62 16.45
N SER A 551 -15.71 -14.42 16.59
CA SER A 551 -15.72 -15.63 17.41
C SER A 551 -15.97 -15.31 18.90
N PHE A 552 -15.21 -14.36 19.46
CA PHE A 552 -15.42 -13.89 20.84
C PHE A 552 -16.83 -13.38 21.07
N TYR A 553 -17.36 -12.53 20.16
CA TYR A 553 -18.71 -11.96 20.27
C TYR A 553 -19.80 -13.02 20.20
N HIS A 554 -19.63 -14.05 19.37
CA HIS A 554 -20.60 -15.14 19.25
C HIS A 554 -20.75 -15.92 20.58
N ASP A 555 -19.62 -16.12 21.27
CA ASP A 555 -19.58 -16.94 22.50
C ASP A 555 -19.80 -16.10 23.78
N THR A 556 -19.85 -14.76 23.66
CA THR A 556 -19.84 -13.85 24.81
C THR A 556 -21.06 -12.91 24.80
N ARG A 557 -21.88 -12.95 25.84
CA ARG A 557 -23.05 -12.07 25.99
C ARG A 557 -22.66 -10.76 26.70
N ILE A 558 -21.88 -9.90 26.03
CA ILE A 558 -21.24 -8.69 26.59
C ILE A 558 -22.24 -7.80 27.35
N LEU A 559 -23.38 -7.46 26.73
CA LEU A 559 -24.37 -6.54 27.33
C LEU A 559 -25.19 -7.19 28.46
N ALA A 560 -25.25 -8.51 28.53
CA ALA A 560 -25.98 -9.27 29.53
C ALA A 560 -25.08 -9.81 30.67
N GLU A 561 -23.81 -9.42 30.72
CA GLU A 561 -22.89 -9.81 31.78
C GLU A 561 -23.32 -9.18 33.12
N GLU A 562 -23.42 -10.00 34.15
CA GLU A 562 -23.84 -9.59 35.48
C GLU A 562 -22.68 -9.00 36.29
N ASP A 563 -21.47 -9.53 36.13
CA ASP A 563 -20.25 -8.96 36.69
C ASP A 563 -19.89 -7.65 35.99
N LYS A 564 -20.17 -6.54 36.67
CA LYS A 564 -19.96 -5.19 36.11
C LYS A 564 -18.49 -4.87 35.82
N ALA A 565 -17.55 -5.43 36.59
CA ALA A 565 -16.14 -5.26 36.31
C ALA A 565 -15.72 -6.02 35.04
N ARG A 566 -16.21 -7.24 34.88
CA ARG A 566 -15.98 -8.04 33.66
C ARG A 566 -16.63 -7.40 32.43
N GLN A 567 -17.88 -6.94 32.55
CA GLN A 567 -18.57 -6.23 31.49
C GLN A 567 -17.78 -4.98 31.05
N ALA A 568 -17.30 -4.16 31.98
CA ALA A 568 -16.53 -2.98 31.68
C ALA A 568 -15.16 -3.32 31.03
N SER A 569 -14.51 -4.40 31.48
CA SER A 569 -13.29 -4.92 30.84
C SER A 569 -13.54 -5.30 29.37
N TRP A 570 -14.62 -6.02 29.07
CA TRP A 570 -14.96 -6.39 27.70
C TRP A 570 -15.30 -5.18 26.83
N ILE A 571 -16.02 -4.19 27.36
CA ILE A 571 -16.31 -2.93 26.66
C ILE A 571 -15.00 -2.21 26.28
N ARG A 572 -14.03 -2.15 27.21
CA ARG A 572 -12.74 -1.56 26.97
C ARG A 572 -11.93 -2.35 25.92
N LEU A 573 -11.96 -3.68 26.00
CA LEU A 573 -11.31 -4.56 25.03
C LEU A 573 -11.86 -4.39 23.61
N ILE A 574 -13.20 -4.40 23.44
CA ILE A 574 -13.79 -4.22 22.11
C ILE A 574 -13.64 -2.79 21.58
N THR A 575 -13.49 -1.79 22.46
CA THR A 575 -13.10 -0.44 22.06
C THR A 575 -11.70 -0.46 21.44
N LEU A 576 -10.74 -1.14 22.06
CA LEU A 576 -9.40 -1.33 21.50
C LEU A 576 -9.46 -2.06 20.13
N VAL A 577 -10.28 -3.11 20.00
CA VAL A 577 -10.49 -3.78 18.69
C VAL A 577 -10.97 -2.80 17.63
N LYS A 578 -11.99 -1.99 17.96
CA LYS A 578 -12.52 -0.98 17.03
C LYS A 578 -11.43 0.02 16.63
N ASP A 579 -10.64 0.50 17.58
CA ASP A 579 -9.61 1.50 17.32
C ASP A 579 -8.47 0.92 16.46
N VAL A 580 -8.05 -0.31 16.70
CA VAL A 580 -7.10 -1.04 15.85
C VAL A 580 -7.65 -1.20 14.42
N LEU A 581 -8.87 -1.75 14.27
CA LEU A 581 -9.48 -1.96 12.95
C LEU A 581 -9.67 -0.63 12.20
N THR A 582 -10.11 0.43 12.91
CA THR A 582 -10.28 1.76 12.31
C THR A 582 -8.95 2.32 11.82
N THR A 583 -7.88 2.19 12.62
CA THR A 583 -6.53 2.61 12.21
C THR A 583 -6.07 1.85 10.98
N CYS A 584 -6.26 0.54 10.95
CA CYS A 584 -5.88 -0.30 9.81
C CYS A 584 -6.61 0.11 8.53
N ILE A 585 -7.94 0.28 8.56
CA ILE A 585 -8.68 0.68 7.34
C ILE A 585 -8.33 2.09 6.87
N GLN A 586 -8.01 3.01 7.78
CA GLN A 586 -7.56 4.36 7.41
C GLN A 586 -6.24 4.35 6.64
N VAL A 587 -5.27 3.52 7.03
CA VAL A 587 -4.02 3.36 6.26
C VAL A 587 -4.24 2.63 4.93
N LEU A 588 -5.26 1.79 4.82
CA LEU A 588 -5.70 1.19 3.55
C LEU A 588 -6.52 2.16 2.68
N GLY A 589 -6.90 3.31 3.22
CA GLY A 589 -7.53 4.40 2.48
C GLY A 589 -9.06 4.31 2.37
N PHE A 590 -9.74 3.76 3.38
CA PHE A 590 -11.20 3.80 3.46
C PHE A 590 -11.67 3.94 4.91
N GLU A 591 -12.95 4.17 5.10
CA GLU A 591 -13.55 4.48 6.39
C GLU A 591 -14.78 3.59 6.66
N ALA A 592 -15.18 3.48 7.93
CA ALA A 592 -16.37 2.77 8.33
C ALA A 592 -17.56 3.73 8.50
N PRO A 593 -18.75 3.41 7.95
CA PRO A 593 -19.95 4.19 8.18
C PRO A 593 -20.42 4.10 9.64
N GLU A 594 -21.31 4.99 10.04
CA GLU A 594 -21.90 4.93 11.38
C GLU A 594 -22.90 3.78 11.53
N ARG A 595 -23.59 3.43 10.45
CA ARG A 595 -24.58 2.35 10.37
C ARG A 595 -24.42 1.58 9.07
N MET A 596 -24.84 0.34 9.11
CA MET A 596 -24.73 -0.54 7.96
C MET A 596 -25.82 -1.60 7.97
#